data_79feb466e5b37eb8aea9e83514cb4aca
#
_entry.id   79feb466e5b37eb8aea9e83514cb4aca
#
_cell.length_a   1.000
_cell.length_b   1.000
_cell.length_c   1.000
_cell.angle_alpha   90.00
_cell.angle_beta   90.00
_cell.angle_gamma   90.00
#
_symmetry.space_group_name_H-M   'P 1'
#
loop_
_entity.id
_entity.type
_entity.pdbx_description
1 polymer ?
#
loop_
_entity_poly.entity_id
_entity_poly.type
_entity_poly.pdbx_seq_one_letter_code
_entity_poly.pdbx_strand_id
1 'polypeptide(L)'
;ARHSFLADDRIRFECADVTTCNLPEADAFVLNDMLHYIAPEAQEQLLARCAARLTEGGYIVVREGDSSDRKRHRMTEETERWSIRILGFNKAGNALHFISTERMIFMADWLGLHLEVREPGIHTSNRQYIFRKEANR
;
A
#
# COMPACT_ATOMS: atom_id res chain seq x y z
N ALA A 1 -17.89 10.10 -7.76
CA ALA A 1 -16.56 10.28 -8.37
C ALA A 1 -16.58 10.93 -9.77
N ARG A 2 -17.75 11.03 -10.45
CA ARG A 2 -17.86 11.62 -11.80
C ARG A 2 -17.91 13.15 -11.82
N HIS A 3 -17.83 13.83 -10.70
CA HIS A 3 -17.87 15.29 -10.58
C HIS A 3 -16.55 15.91 -10.12
N SER A 4 -15.43 15.20 -10.30
CA SER A 4 -14.15 15.80 -10.02
C SER A 4 -13.81 16.79 -11.13
N PHE A 5 -13.14 17.88 -10.77
CA PHE A 5 -12.60 18.92 -11.65
C PHE A 5 -11.58 18.39 -12.69
N LEU A 6 -11.39 17.08 -12.73
CA LEU A 6 -10.42 16.38 -13.55
C LEU A 6 -11.16 15.66 -14.70
N ALA A 7 -11.89 16.41 -15.52
CA ALA A 7 -12.26 15.94 -16.86
C ALA A 7 -11.02 16.03 -17.76
N ASP A 8 -10.03 15.20 -17.46
CA ASP A 8 -8.79 15.07 -18.22
C ASP A 8 -8.77 13.65 -18.81
N ASP A 9 -8.69 13.55 -20.12
CA ASP A 9 -8.66 12.27 -20.85
C ASP A 9 -7.47 11.39 -20.47
N ARG A 10 -6.45 11.96 -19.81
CA ARG A 10 -5.31 11.25 -19.25
C ARG A 10 -5.62 10.52 -17.94
N ILE A 11 -6.78 10.81 -17.31
CA ILE A 11 -7.17 10.25 -16.02
C ILE A 11 -8.37 9.33 -16.21
N ARG A 12 -8.20 8.08 -15.81
CA ARG A 12 -9.25 7.08 -15.83
C ARG A 12 -9.56 6.61 -14.41
N PHE A 13 -10.83 6.59 -14.05
CA PHE A 13 -11.33 6.03 -12.80
C PHE A 13 -12.00 4.69 -13.07
N GLU A 14 -11.59 3.68 -12.34
CA GLU A 14 -12.16 2.33 -12.41
C GLU A 14 -12.52 1.84 -11.02
N CYS A 15 -13.70 1.25 -10.86
CA CYS A 15 -14.09 0.57 -9.64
C CYS A 15 -13.90 -0.93 -9.86
N ALA A 16 -12.91 -1.51 -9.20
CA ALA A 16 -12.56 -2.92 -9.35
C ALA A 16 -12.05 -3.51 -8.04
N ASP A 17 -12.15 -4.82 -7.90
CA ASP A 17 -11.48 -5.56 -6.83
C ASP A 17 -9.99 -5.65 -7.16
N VAL A 18 -9.17 -5.00 -6.36
CA VAL A 18 -7.72 -4.94 -6.56
C VAL A 18 -7.05 -6.32 -6.47
N THR A 19 -7.65 -7.26 -5.77
CA THR A 19 -7.11 -8.62 -5.61
C THR A 19 -7.23 -9.45 -6.89
N THR A 20 -8.18 -9.12 -7.75
CA THR A 20 -8.51 -9.90 -8.95
C THR A 20 -8.46 -9.13 -10.26
N CYS A 21 -8.51 -7.78 -10.24
CA CYS A 21 -8.50 -6.97 -11.45
C CYS A 21 -7.21 -7.15 -12.26
N ASN A 22 -7.30 -6.94 -13.57
CA ASN A 22 -6.12 -6.90 -14.42
C ASN A 22 -5.36 -5.59 -14.20
N LEU A 23 -4.06 -5.71 -13.86
CA LEU A 23 -3.18 -4.56 -13.74
C LEU A 23 -2.57 -4.24 -15.12
N PRO A 24 -2.57 -2.97 -15.54
CA PRO A 24 -1.86 -2.56 -16.74
C PRO A 24 -0.34 -2.63 -16.53
N GLU A 25 0.43 -2.61 -17.60
CA GLU A 25 1.84 -2.25 -17.52
C GLU A 25 1.96 -0.77 -17.13
N ALA A 26 2.85 -0.44 -16.19
CA ALA A 26 2.97 0.90 -15.65
C ALA A 26 4.40 1.21 -15.18
N ASP A 27 4.76 2.49 -15.23
CA ASP A 27 6.01 3.00 -14.66
C ASP A 27 5.94 3.14 -13.14
N ALA A 28 4.72 3.25 -12.60
CA ALA A 28 4.53 3.31 -11.16
C ALA A 28 3.19 2.72 -10.73
N PHE A 29 3.19 2.03 -9.59
CA PHE A 29 2.00 1.67 -8.82
C PHE A 29 2.04 2.40 -7.49
N VAL A 30 0.91 2.97 -7.08
CA VAL A 30 0.78 3.64 -5.77
C VAL A 30 -0.32 2.96 -4.98
N LEU A 31 0.06 2.31 -3.88
CA LEU A 31 -0.82 1.61 -2.95
C LEU A 31 -0.90 2.43 -1.66
N ASN A 32 -1.96 3.21 -1.52
CA ASN A 32 -2.08 4.18 -0.44
C ASN A 32 -3.14 3.77 0.57
N ASP A 33 -2.72 3.43 1.78
CA ASP A 33 -3.59 3.10 2.93
C ASP A 33 -4.64 2.02 2.58
N MET A 34 -4.25 0.97 1.85
CA MET A 34 -5.20 -0.01 1.35
C MET A 34 -4.83 -1.48 1.65
N LEU A 35 -3.55 -1.81 1.82
CA LEU A 35 -3.13 -3.20 2.00
C LEU A 35 -3.72 -3.83 3.26
N HIS A 36 -3.86 -3.08 4.33
CA HIS A 36 -4.40 -3.59 5.59
C HIS A 36 -5.87 -4.06 5.51
N TYR A 37 -6.60 -3.76 4.43
CA TYR A 37 -7.97 -4.25 4.20
C TYR A 37 -8.03 -5.62 3.54
N ILE A 38 -6.93 -6.13 3.02
CA ILE A 38 -6.86 -7.43 2.34
C ILE A 38 -6.02 -8.43 3.13
N ALA A 39 -6.30 -9.72 2.94
CA ALA A 39 -5.60 -10.79 3.63
C ALA A 39 -4.09 -10.80 3.32
N PRO A 40 -3.23 -11.26 4.23
CA PRO A 40 -1.78 -11.22 4.05
C PRO A 40 -1.30 -11.87 2.76
N GLU A 41 -1.87 -13.01 2.40
CA GLU A 41 -1.52 -13.73 1.17
C GLU A 41 -1.90 -12.92 -0.08
N ALA A 42 -3.04 -12.21 -0.03
CA ALA A 42 -3.48 -11.35 -1.12
C ALA A 42 -2.64 -10.06 -1.22
N GLN A 43 -2.10 -9.55 -0.10
CA GLN A 43 -1.15 -8.44 -0.10
C GLN A 43 0.12 -8.82 -0.88
N GLU A 44 0.68 -10.00 -0.60
CA GLU A 44 1.86 -10.50 -1.26
C GLU A 44 1.64 -10.75 -2.75
N GLN A 45 0.50 -11.36 -3.09
CA GLN A 45 0.11 -11.59 -4.48
C GLN A 45 -0.08 -10.26 -5.24
N LEU A 46 -0.66 -9.24 -4.61
CA LEU A 46 -0.81 -7.92 -5.21
C LEU A 46 0.54 -7.27 -5.50
N LEU A 47 1.47 -7.29 -4.53
CA LEU A 47 2.82 -6.77 -4.72
C LEU A 47 3.55 -7.51 -5.85
N ALA A 48 3.43 -8.84 -5.90
CA ALA A 48 4.03 -9.65 -6.98
C ALA A 48 3.43 -9.32 -8.35
N ARG A 49 2.11 -9.11 -8.44
CA ARG A 49 1.43 -8.72 -9.68
C ARG A 49 1.85 -7.32 -10.13
N CYS A 50 1.98 -6.36 -9.20
CA CYS A 50 2.52 -5.04 -9.50
C CYS A 50 3.96 -5.14 -10.04
N ALA A 51 4.82 -5.90 -9.38
CA ALA A 51 6.21 -6.10 -9.81
C ALA A 51 6.32 -6.71 -11.21
N ALA A 52 5.45 -7.68 -11.53
CA ALA A 52 5.40 -8.32 -12.85
C ALA A 52 4.95 -7.36 -13.96
N ARG A 53 4.18 -6.32 -13.64
CA ARG A 53 3.66 -5.32 -14.58
C ARG A 53 4.44 -4.01 -14.60
N LEU A 54 5.46 -3.92 -13.73
CA LEU A 54 6.29 -2.73 -13.64
C LEU A 54 7.29 -2.69 -14.80
N THR A 55 7.37 -1.53 -15.47
CA THR A 55 8.41 -1.27 -16.48
C THR A 55 9.80 -1.24 -15.85
N GLU A 56 10.85 -1.35 -16.65
CA GLU A 56 12.22 -1.21 -16.16
C GLU A 56 12.47 0.20 -15.60
N GLY A 57 13.11 0.27 -14.44
CA GLY A 57 13.31 1.51 -13.72
C GLY A 57 12.07 2.03 -12.98
N GLY A 58 10.95 1.33 -13.07
CA GLY A 58 9.68 1.72 -12.45
C GLY A 58 9.63 1.49 -10.94
N TYR A 59 8.53 1.94 -10.30
CA TYR A 59 8.39 1.98 -8.85
C TYR A 59 7.06 1.41 -8.37
N ILE A 60 7.08 0.74 -7.20
CA ILE A 60 5.88 0.52 -6.39
C ILE A 60 6.03 1.34 -5.13
N VAL A 61 5.10 2.27 -4.90
CA VAL A 61 5.06 3.10 -3.70
C VAL A 61 3.93 2.61 -2.82
N VAL A 62 4.26 2.11 -1.64
CA VAL A 62 3.30 1.69 -0.64
C VAL A 62 3.33 2.66 0.52
N ARG A 63 2.18 3.20 0.90
CA ARG A 63 2.01 3.96 2.14
C ARG A 63 1.11 3.18 3.06
N GLU A 64 1.62 2.81 4.25
CA GLU A 64 0.91 1.97 5.22
C GLU A 64 1.32 2.26 6.66
N GLY A 65 0.40 1.99 7.59
CA GLY A 65 0.72 1.95 9.01
C GLY A 65 1.58 0.74 9.34
N ASP A 66 2.66 0.93 10.11
CA ASP A 66 3.49 -0.18 10.57
C ASP A 66 2.84 -0.90 11.76
N SER A 67 2.74 -2.22 11.66
CA SER A 67 2.21 -3.06 12.73
C SER A 67 3.07 -3.05 13.99
N SER A 68 4.37 -2.81 13.88
CA SER A 68 5.32 -2.73 15.00
C SER A 68 5.11 -1.48 15.84
N ASP A 69 4.76 -0.35 15.22
CA ASP A 69 4.50 0.90 15.93
C ASP A 69 3.18 0.88 16.71
N ARG A 70 2.18 0.11 16.28
CA ARG A 70 0.94 -0.08 17.02
C ARG A 70 1.13 -0.70 18.41
N LYS A 71 2.10 -1.57 18.58
CA LYS A 71 2.44 -2.12 19.92
C LYS A 71 3.04 -1.04 20.83
N ARG A 72 3.68 -0.03 20.27
CA ARG A 72 4.30 1.09 20.99
C ARG A 72 3.31 2.22 21.33
N HIS A 73 2.32 2.47 20.45
CA HIS A 73 1.37 3.58 20.57
C HIS A 73 0.02 3.20 21.19
N ARG A 74 -0.07 2.11 21.94
CA ARG A 74 -1.30 1.69 22.65
C ARG A 74 -1.81 2.70 23.69
N MET A 75 -1.23 3.89 23.80
CA MET A 75 -1.51 4.88 24.83
C MET A 75 -1.75 6.33 24.36
N THR A 76 -2.08 6.57 23.09
CA THR A 76 -2.33 7.95 22.65
C THR A 76 -3.75 8.07 22.07
N GLU A 77 -4.46 9.15 22.45
CA GLU A 77 -5.86 9.46 22.04
C GLU A 77 -6.07 9.50 20.51
N GLU A 78 -5.01 9.71 19.74
CA GLU A 78 -5.07 9.64 18.27
C GLU A 78 -5.33 8.24 17.72
N THR A 79 -4.87 7.20 18.43
CA THR A 79 -5.10 5.80 18.04
C THR A 79 -6.57 5.41 18.21
N GLU A 80 -7.26 5.98 19.19
CA GLU A 80 -8.72 5.77 19.37
C GLU A 80 -9.51 6.43 18.24
N ARG A 81 -9.16 7.66 17.84
CA ARG A 81 -9.82 8.35 16.72
C ARG A 81 -9.61 7.62 15.39
N TRP A 82 -8.44 7.05 15.18
CA TRP A 82 -8.14 6.23 14.00
C TRP A 82 -8.90 4.90 14.03
N SER A 83 -8.93 4.23 15.17
CA SER A 83 -9.70 3.00 15.36
C SER A 83 -11.19 3.20 15.14
N ILE A 84 -11.77 4.29 15.65
CA ILE A 84 -13.19 4.61 15.49
C ILE A 84 -13.50 4.91 14.01
N ARG A 85 -12.62 5.64 13.31
CA ARG A 85 -12.81 5.96 11.89
C ARG A 85 -12.71 4.71 11.01
N ILE A 86 -11.79 3.79 11.32
CA ILE A 86 -11.63 2.52 10.61
C ILE A 86 -12.74 1.54 10.97
N LEU A 87 -13.12 1.43 12.25
CA LEU A 87 -14.23 0.59 12.71
C LEU A 87 -15.58 1.09 12.17
N GLY A 88 -15.75 2.41 12.02
CA GLY A 88 -16.95 3.00 11.42
C GLY A 88 -17.10 2.68 9.93
N PHE A 89 -15.99 2.49 9.19
CA PHE A 89 -16.01 2.05 7.79
C PHE A 89 -16.10 0.52 7.65
N ASN A 90 -15.66 -0.23 8.64
CA ASN A 90 -15.58 -1.69 8.57
C ASN A 90 -16.84 -2.36 9.15
N LYS A 91 -18.02 -2.01 8.63
CA LYS A 91 -19.28 -2.67 8.98
C LYS A 91 -19.34 -4.16 8.61
N ALA A 92 -18.33 -4.65 7.87
CA ALA A 92 -18.27 -6.05 7.41
C ALA A 92 -17.49 -6.98 8.35
N GLY A 93 -16.96 -6.51 9.48
CA GLY A 93 -16.31 -7.38 10.47
C GLY A 93 -14.97 -7.99 10.03
N ASN A 94 -14.36 -7.52 8.95
CA ASN A 94 -13.07 -8.03 8.48
C ASN A 94 -11.93 -7.54 9.38
N ALA A 95 -11.07 -8.45 9.82
CA ALA A 95 -9.87 -8.11 10.56
C ALA A 95 -8.94 -7.23 9.70
N LEU A 96 -8.28 -6.24 10.33
CA LEU A 96 -7.25 -5.44 9.67
C LEU A 96 -5.91 -6.16 9.75
N HIS A 97 -5.23 -6.26 8.63
CA HIS A 97 -3.98 -6.99 8.47
C HIS A 97 -2.84 -6.03 8.13
N PHE A 98 -2.27 -5.37 9.14
CA PHE A 98 -1.11 -4.48 8.92
C PHE A 98 0.14 -5.31 8.64
N ILE A 99 0.85 -4.91 7.60
CA ILE A 99 2.11 -5.52 7.21
C ILE A 99 3.26 -4.91 8.02
N SER A 100 4.24 -5.72 8.39
CA SER A 100 5.43 -5.23 9.09
C SER A 100 6.52 -4.80 8.11
N THR A 101 7.44 -3.95 8.59
CA THR A 101 8.61 -3.54 7.80
C THR A 101 9.47 -4.74 7.41
N GLU A 102 9.66 -5.72 8.30
CA GLU A 102 10.42 -6.95 8.01
C GLU A 102 9.79 -7.73 6.85
N ARG A 103 8.46 -7.76 6.79
CA ARG A 103 7.77 -8.44 5.69
C ARG A 103 7.93 -7.69 4.38
N MET A 104 7.91 -6.35 4.40
CA MET A 104 8.20 -5.53 3.21
C MET A 104 9.63 -5.75 2.69
N ILE A 105 10.62 -5.85 3.59
CA ILE A 105 12.01 -6.16 3.24
C ILE A 105 12.09 -7.55 2.59
N PHE A 106 11.45 -8.55 3.20
CA PHE A 106 11.41 -9.90 2.63
C PHE A 106 10.79 -9.91 1.23
N MET A 107 9.69 -9.18 1.03
CA MET A 107 9.02 -9.09 -0.27
C MET A 107 9.90 -8.42 -1.32
N ALA A 108 10.64 -7.38 -0.95
CA ALA A 108 11.57 -6.72 -1.87
C ALA A 108 12.64 -7.69 -2.36
N ASP A 109 13.26 -8.41 -1.45
CA ASP A 109 14.27 -9.42 -1.73
C ASP A 109 13.73 -10.53 -2.63
N TRP A 110 12.56 -11.06 -2.27
CA TRP A 110 11.92 -12.13 -3.04
C TRP A 110 11.52 -11.70 -4.46
N LEU A 111 11.11 -10.44 -4.64
CA LEU A 111 10.73 -9.87 -5.94
C LEU A 111 11.94 -9.35 -6.74
N GLY A 112 13.14 -9.35 -6.17
CA GLY A 112 14.33 -8.78 -6.79
C GLY A 112 14.25 -7.26 -6.98
N LEU A 113 13.58 -6.55 -6.06
CA LEU A 113 13.40 -5.11 -6.11
C LEU A 113 14.25 -4.43 -5.02
N HIS A 114 14.80 -3.28 -5.33
CA HIS A 114 15.45 -2.44 -4.33
C HIS A 114 14.40 -1.75 -3.47
N LEU A 115 14.52 -1.81 -2.14
CA LEU A 115 13.60 -1.18 -1.20
C LEU A 115 14.23 0.03 -0.52
N GLU A 116 13.56 1.16 -0.60
CA GLU A 116 13.78 2.33 0.24
C GLU A 116 12.62 2.47 1.25
N VAL A 117 12.94 2.60 2.53
CA VAL A 117 11.94 2.83 3.58
C VAL A 117 12.08 4.27 4.06
N ARG A 118 10.99 5.02 3.99
CA ARG A 118 10.91 6.39 4.50
C ARG A 118 10.09 6.43 5.77
N GLU A 119 10.73 6.92 6.82
CA GLU A 119 10.10 7.07 8.12
C GLU A 119 8.95 8.10 8.05
N PRO A 120 7.92 7.92 8.90
CA PRO A 120 6.80 8.85 8.96
C PRO A 120 7.26 10.23 9.40
N GLY A 121 6.63 11.26 8.86
CA GLY A 121 6.80 12.63 9.36
C GLY A 121 6.15 12.80 10.74
N ILE A 122 6.38 13.97 11.36
CA ILE A 122 5.96 14.29 12.73
C ILE A 122 4.43 14.12 12.95
N HIS A 123 3.64 14.19 11.89
CA HIS A 123 2.17 14.19 11.95
C HIS A 123 1.51 12.90 11.44
N THR A 124 2.27 11.86 11.13
CA THR A 124 1.72 10.59 10.60
C THR A 124 2.53 9.41 11.10
N SER A 125 1.84 8.32 11.42
CA SER A 125 2.46 7.02 11.75
C SER A 125 2.67 6.13 10.53
N ASN A 126 2.29 6.59 9.33
CA ASN A 126 2.39 5.79 8.13
C ASN A 126 3.77 5.91 7.51
N ARG A 127 4.42 4.77 7.29
CA ARG A 127 5.67 4.65 6.55
C ARG A 127 5.42 4.60 5.05
N GLN A 128 6.43 5.00 4.30
CA GLN A 128 6.45 4.80 2.85
C GLN A 128 7.52 3.76 2.51
N TYR A 129 7.13 2.79 1.71
CA TYR A 129 7.98 1.75 1.16
C TYR A 129 8.05 1.95 -0.33
N ILE A 130 9.23 2.20 -0.88
CA ILE A 130 9.45 2.44 -2.30
C ILE A 130 10.25 1.28 -2.85
N PHE A 131 9.60 0.41 -3.59
CA PHE A 131 10.24 -0.69 -4.32
C PHE A 131 10.62 -0.19 -5.71
N ARG A 132 11.85 -0.39 -6.11
CA ARG A 132 12.36 0.03 -7.41
C ARG A 132 12.81 -1.20 -8.21
N LYS A 133 12.36 -1.30 -9.44
CA LYS A 133 12.86 -2.26 -10.40
C LYS A 133 14.11 -1.67 -11.06
N GLU A 134 15.22 -2.39 -10.99
CA GLU A 134 16.44 -1.95 -11.68
C GLU A 134 16.23 -2.02 -13.19
N ALA A 135 16.76 -1.04 -13.90
CA ALA A 135 16.82 -1.12 -15.34
C ALA A 135 17.93 -2.11 -15.74
N ASN A 136 17.60 -3.08 -16.58
CA ASN A 136 18.63 -3.91 -17.18
C ASN A 136 19.58 -3.01 -17.99
N ARG A 137 20.84 -3.02 -17.61
CA ARG A 137 21.90 -2.33 -18.36
C ARG A 137 22.27 -3.11 -19.62
#